data_64a6a0c31a3b7db5a30eca7dc105fc09
#
_entry.id   64a6a0c31a3b7db5a30eca7dc105fc09
#
_cell.length_a   1.000
_cell.length_b   1.000
_cell.length_c   1.000
_cell.angle_alpha   90.00
_cell.angle_beta   90.00
_cell.angle_gamma   90.00
#
_symmetry.space_group_name_H-M   'P 1'
#
loop_
_entity.id
_entity.type
_entity.pdbx_description
1 polymer ?
#
loop_
_entity_poly.entity_id
_entity_poly.type
_entity_poly.pdbx_seq_one_letter_code
_entity_poly.pdbx_strand_id
1 'polypeptide(L)'
;MSGSDAVSASRLVVAAAVLDRLERPTTLLCAARSYPPEHAGQFELPGGKVEPAERPEQALARELDEEIGMSARLGPELIPPRGLAVPVPLEGGPGDDAPAWPAMHGFRMRVWLAEPALLGDQGRVGADHLSLEWVSLDPPDRLRRLPWLEADLPVIDALVAALGR
;
A
#
# COMPACT_ATOMS: atom_id res chain seq x y z
N MET A 1 -21.51 28.32 -21.36
CA MET A 1 -20.40 27.36 -21.33
C MET A 1 -20.50 26.57 -20.05
N SER A 2 -21.13 25.44 -20.14
CA SER A 2 -21.16 24.51 -19.02
C SER A 2 -19.83 23.75 -19.02
N GLY A 3 -18.88 24.21 -18.23
CA GLY A 3 -17.80 23.35 -17.84
C GLY A 3 -18.38 22.23 -17.00
N SER A 4 -18.60 21.08 -17.58
CA SER A 4 -18.78 19.88 -16.80
C SER A 4 -17.44 19.60 -16.12
N ASP A 5 -17.29 20.10 -14.92
CA ASP A 5 -16.39 19.50 -13.98
C ASP A 5 -16.92 18.08 -13.75
N ALA A 6 -16.60 17.21 -14.70
CA ALA A 6 -16.64 15.80 -14.42
C ALA A 6 -15.70 15.64 -13.23
N VAL A 7 -16.29 15.47 -12.05
CA VAL A 7 -15.55 15.02 -10.88
C VAL A 7 -14.86 13.74 -11.34
N SER A 8 -13.59 13.87 -11.71
CA SER A 8 -12.75 12.74 -12.07
C SER A 8 -12.89 11.75 -10.93
N ALA A 9 -13.48 10.58 -11.21
CA ALA A 9 -13.60 9.54 -10.21
C ALA A 9 -12.22 9.36 -9.59
N SER A 10 -12.12 9.48 -8.26
CA SER A 10 -10.83 9.44 -7.58
C SER A 10 -10.14 8.13 -7.94
N ARG A 11 -8.92 8.24 -8.48
CA ARG A 11 -8.17 7.09 -8.99
C ARG A 11 -7.85 6.11 -7.87
N LEU A 12 -8.03 4.83 -8.14
CA LEU A 12 -7.69 3.78 -7.20
C LEU A 12 -6.21 3.42 -7.32
N VAL A 13 -5.54 3.40 -6.19
CA VAL A 13 -4.20 2.84 -6.02
C VAL A 13 -4.29 1.64 -5.08
N VAL A 14 -3.31 0.75 -5.18
CA VAL A 14 -3.19 -0.43 -4.35
C VAL A 14 -1.82 -0.45 -3.67
N ALA A 15 -1.76 -1.01 -2.48
CA ALA A 15 -0.51 -1.17 -1.75
C ALA A 15 -0.51 -2.49 -0.97
N ALA A 16 0.67 -2.99 -0.68
CA ALA A 16 0.83 -4.18 0.14
C ALA A 16 1.63 -3.89 1.41
N ALA A 17 1.10 -4.33 2.54
CA ALA A 17 1.88 -4.51 3.74
C ALA A 17 2.56 -5.88 3.63
N VAL A 18 3.77 -5.89 3.08
CA VAL A 18 4.53 -7.11 2.85
C VAL A 18 5.23 -7.51 4.14
N LEU A 19 4.75 -8.57 4.75
CA LEU A 19 5.32 -9.19 5.94
C LEU A 19 6.29 -10.29 5.53
N ASP A 20 7.27 -10.60 6.37
CA ASP A 20 8.17 -11.72 6.11
C ASP A 20 7.42 -13.05 5.96
N ARG A 21 6.30 -13.17 6.66
CA ARG A 21 5.32 -14.26 6.56
C ARG A 21 3.98 -13.79 7.09
N LEU A 22 2.89 -14.36 6.58
CA LEU A 22 1.54 -14.02 7.07
C LEU A 22 1.24 -14.65 8.43
N GLU A 23 1.77 -15.85 8.67
CA GLU A 23 1.62 -16.52 9.97
C GLU A 23 2.76 -16.13 10.91
N ARG A 24 2.39 -15.51 12.03
CA ARG A 24 3.36 -15.00 13.04
C ARG A 24 4.45 -14.13 12.43
N PRO A 25 4.10 -13.02 11.81
CA PRO A 25 5.07 -12.14 11.16
C PRO A 25 6.02 -11.50 12.16
N THR A 26 7.25 -11.24 11.72
CA THR A 26 8.29 -10.60 12.53
C THR A 26 8.77 -9.28 11.97
N THR A 27 8.67 -9.08 10.65
CA THR A 27 9.13 -7.85 9.98
C THR A 27 8.17 -7.39 8.90
N LEU A 28 8.21 -6.08 8.63
CA LEU A 28 7.48 -5.43 7.54
C LEU A 28 8.47 -4.82 6.58
N LEU A 29 8.22 -4.98 5.29
CA LEU A 29 8.97 -4.33 4.23
C LEU A 29 8.57 -2.85 4.13
N CYS A 30 9.54 -1.97 4.28
CA CYS A 30 9.38 -0.51 4.20
C CYS A 30 10.22 0.01 3.04
N ALA A 31 9.59 0.70 2.10
CA ALA A 31 10.24 1.22 0.90
C ALA A 31 10.47 2.73 1.02
N ALA A 32 11.72 3.18 0.94
CA ALA A 32 12.03 4.61 0.97
C ALA A 32 11.97 5.19 -0.44
N ARG A 33 11.21 6.25 -0.62
CA ARG A 33 11.03 6.91 -1.91
C ARG A 33 12.29 7.61 -2.38
N SER A 34 12.54 7.57 -3.70
CA SER A 34 13.64 8.30 -4.34
C SER A 34 13.23 9.69 -4.84
N TYR A 35 11.94 9.90 -5.11
CA TYR A 35 11.39 11.14 -5.67
C TYR A 35 9.92 11.34 -5.25
N PRO A 36 9.33 12.51 -5.46
CA PRO A 36 10.01 13.78 -5.77
C PRO A 36 10.90 14.23 -4.59
N PRO A 37 11.78 15.25 -4.78
CA PRO A 37 12.74 15.65 -3.74
C PRO A 37 12.11 15.92 -2.36
N GLU A 38 10.91 16.50 -2.32
CA GLU A 38 10.19 16.79 -1.07
C GLU A 38 9.76 15.54 -0.30
N HIS A 39 9.71 14.38 -0.96
CA HIS A 39 9.33 13.08 -0.37
C HIS A 39 10.47 12.07 -0.36
N ALA A 40 11.64 12.42 -0.88
CA ALA A 40 12.78 11.52 -0.91
C ALA A 40 13.22 11.13 0.51
N GLY A 41 13.39 9.83 0.74
CA GLY A 41 13.72 9.28 2.05
C GLY A 41 12.53 8.98 2.94
N GLN A 42 11.32 9.43 2.60
CA GLN A 42 10.11 9.01 3.30
C GLN A 42 9.74 7.58 2.91
N PHE A 43 9.19 6.84 3.87
CA PHE A 43 8.77 5.46 3.66
C PHE A 43 7.33 5.37 3.16
N GLU A 44 7.08 4.36 2.35
CA GLU A 44 5.75 3.98 1.89
C GLU A 44 5.62 2.46 1.83
N LEU A 45 4.39 1.98 1.79
CA LEU A 45 4.10 0.60 1.41
C LEU A 45 4.20 0.49 -0.12
N PRO A 46 4.84 -0.56 -0.65
CA PRO A 46 4.96 -0.73 -2.10
C PRO A 46 3.60 -0.95 -2.75
N GLY A 47 3.43 -0.42 -3.94
CA GLY A 47 2.20 -0.53 -4.71
C GLY A 47 2.17 0.46 -5.85
N GLY A 48 0.99 0.72 -6.40
CA GLY A 48 0.83 1.65 -7.51
C GLY A 48 -0.61 1.77 -7.99
N LYS A 49 -0.77 2.33 -9.17
CA LYS A 49 -2.08 2.65 -9.73
C LYS A 49 -2.71 1.43 -10.39
N VAL A 50 -4.02 1.27 -10.18
CA VAL A 50 -4.83 0.29 -10.93
C VAL A 50 -5.06 0.83 -12.33
N GLU A 51 -4.75 0.02 -13.34
CA GLU A 51 -4.98 0.36 -14.75
C GLU A 51 -6.41 0.04 -15.17
N PRO A 52 -6.91 0.66 -16.27
CA PRO A 52 -8.24 0.37 -16.79
C PRO A 52 -8.44 -1.14 -17.05
N ALA A 53 -9.59 -1.66 -16.65
CA ALA A 53 -9.97 -3.08 -16.78
C ALA A 53 -9.12 -4.06 -15.96
N GLU A 54 -8.20 -3.58 -15.14
CA GLU A 54 -7.41 -4.37 -14.21
C GLU A 54 -8.13 -4.50 -12.85
N ARG A 55 -8.13 -5.70 -12.28
CA ARG A 55 -8.61 -5.89 -10.90
C ARG A 55 -7.56 -5.39 -9.91
N PRO A 56 -7.96 -4.88 -8.73
CA PRO A 56 -7.01 -4.38 -7.73
C PRO A 56 -5.91 -5.39 -7.35
N GLU A 57 -6.27 -6.65 -7.15
CA GLU A 57 -5.30 -7.70 -6.78
C GLU A 57 -4.30 -7.99 -7.93
N GLN A 58 -4.75 -7.91 -9.18
CA GLN A 58 -3.88 -8.04 -10.35
C GLN A 58 -2.91 -6.86 -10.44
N ALA A 59 -3.42 -5.65 -10.23
CA ALA A 59 -2.60 -4.45 -10.19
C ALA A 59 -1.51 -4.55 -9.12
N LEU A 60 -1.87 -5.02 -7.94
CA LEU A 60 -0.92 -5.16 -6.84
C LEU A 60 0.17 -6.19 -7.16
N ALA A 61 -0.19 -7.34 -7.71
CA ALA A 61 0.79 -8.34 -8.13
C ALA A 61 1.76 -7.80 -9.18
N ARG A 62 1.24 -7.07 -10.17
CA ARG A 62 2.05 -6.43 -11.20
C ARG A 62 2.99 -5.37 -10.61
N GLU A 63 2.48 -4.49 -9.76
CA GLU A 63 3.27 -3.42 -9.15
C GLU A 63 4.39 -3.96 -8.25
N LEU A 64 4.13 -5.01 -7.47
CA LEU A 64 5.16 -5.64 -6.63
C LEU A 64 6.26 -6.27 -7.48
N ASP A 65 5.91 -6.89 -8.61
CA ASP A 65 6.90 -7.43 -9.53
C ASP A 65 7.73 -6.31 -10.18
N GLU A 66 7.08 -5.25 -10.67
CA GLU A 66 7.75 -4.13 -11.34
C GLU A 66 8.62 -3.31 -10.39
N GLU A 67 8.10 -2.96 -9.20
CA GLU A 67 8.78 -2.04 -8.29
C GLU A 67 9.88 -2.69 -7.44
N ILE A 68 9.62 -3.89 -6.94
CA ILE A 68 10.53 -4.56 -6.00
C ILE A 68 10.95 -5.96 -6.43
N GLY A 69 10.59 -6.38 -7.64
CA GLY A 69 10.97 -7.66 -8.22
C GLY A 69 10.50 -8.86 -7.41
N MET A 70 9.34 -8.75 -6.77
CA MET A 70 8.82 -9.77 -5.87
C MET A 70 7.51 -10.33 -6.36
N SER A 71 7.41 -11.66 -6.46
CA SER A 71 6.12 -12.36 -6.49
C SER A 71 5.63 -12.49 -5.06
N ALA A 72 4.40 -12.06 -4.80
CA ALA A 72 3.83 -12.08 -3.46
C ALA A 72 2.54 -12.88 -3.42
N ARG A 73 2.27 -13.48 -2.28
CA ARG A 73 0.99 -14.10 -1.96
C ARG A 73 0.19 -13.12 -1.11
N LEU A 74 -1.02 -12.78 -1.58
CA LEU A 74 -1.89 -11.86 -0.86
C LEU A 74 -2.63 -12.59 0.26
N GLY A 75 -2.68 -11.96 1.41
CA GLY A 75 -3.50 -12.34 2.53
C GLY A 75 -4.78 -11.50 2.62
N PRO A 76 -5.29 -11.27 3.83
CA PRO A 76 -6.50 -10.46 4.01
C PRO A 76 -6.27 -9.00 3.65
N GLU A 77 -7.34 -8.36 3.19
CA GLU A 77 -7.35 -6.92 2.97
C GLU A 77 -7.42 -6.18 4.31
N LEU A 78 -6.63 -5.12 4.43
CA LEU A 78 -6.66 -4.22 5.58
C LEU A 78 -7.70 -3.13 5.31
N ILE A 79 -8.89 -3.30 5.85
CA ILE A 79 -10.02 -2.40 5.64
C ILE A 79 -9.89 -1.17 6.54
N PRO A 80 -10.10 0.06 6.00
CA PRO A 80 -10.05 1.26 6.83
C PRO A 80 -11.21 1.31 7.82
N PRO A 81 -11.00 1.90 9.01
CA PRO A 81 -12.10 2.17 9.92
C PRO A 81 -13.09 3.17 9.31
N ARG A 82 -14.36 3.10 9.73
CA ARG A 82 -15.43 3.93 9.14
C ARG A 82 -15.10 5.41 9.05
N GLY A 83 -14.45 5.97 10.06
CA GLY A 83 -14.12 7.39 10.12
C GLY A 83 -13.08 7.84 9.09
N LEU A 84 -12.33 6.91 8.51
CA LEU A 84 -11.30 7.17 7.49
C LEU A 84 -11.68 6.64 6.11
N ALA A 85 -12.69 5.77 6.03
CA ALA A 85 -13.03 5.09 4.79
C ALA A 85 -13.55 6.05 3.72
N VAL A 86 -12.99 5.97 2.52
CA VAL A 86 -13.54 6.58 1.31
C VAL A 86 -14.51 5.56 0.69
N PRO A 87 -15.80 5.92 0.49
CA PRO A 87 -16.79 4.99 -0.03
C PRO A 87 -16.45 4.47 -1.43
N VAL A 88 -17.01 3.31 -1.76
CA VAL A 88 -16.95 2.77 -3.12
C VAL A 88 -17.66 3.74 -4.07
N PRO A 89 -17.02 4.14 -5.18
CA PRO A 89 -17.67 5.02 -6.16
C PRO A 89 -18.77 4.28 -6.92
N LEU A 90 -19.80 5.01 -7.38
CA LEU A 90 -20.88 4.43 -8.16
C LEU A 90 -20.39 3.78 -9.47
N GLU A 91 -19.32 4.32 -10.04
CA GLU A 91 -18.70 3.85 -11.28
C GLU A 91 -17.29 3.33 -11.02
N GLY A 92 -17.20 2.38 -10.11
CA GLY A 92 -15.93 1.69 -9.83
C GLY A 92 -15.52 0.76 -10.97
N GLY A 93 -14.21 0.56 -11.14
CA GLY A 93 -13.67 -0.42 -12.09
C GLY A 93 -13.88 -1.86 -11.59
N PRO A 94 -13.44 -2.86 -12.38
CA PRO A 94 -13.58 -4.26 -12.00
C PRO A 94 -12.97 -4.55 -10.63
N GLY A 95 -13.73 -5.17 -9.74
CA GLY A 95 -13.28 -5.52 -8.40
C GLY A 95 -13.09 -4.36 -7.43
N ASP A 96 -13.49 -3.15 -7.79
CA ASP A 96 -13.49 -2.00 -6.88
C ASP A 96 -14.82 -1.97 -6.12
N ASP A 97 -14.94 -2.88 -5.17
CA ASP A 97 -16.16 -3.23 -4.44
C ASP A 97 -16.03 -3.06 -2.93
N ALA A 98 -14.99 -2.40 -2.47
CA ALA A 98 -14.74 -2.18 -1.05
C ALA A 98 -14.33 -0.73 -0.75
N PRO A 99 -14.61 -0.25 0.49
CA PRO A 99 -14.12 1.05 0.94
C PRO A 99 -12.59 1.10 0.91
N ALA A 100 -12.05 2.29 0.64
CA ALA A 100 -10.62 2.51 0.50
C ALA A 100 -10.10 3.53 1.50
N TRP A 101 -8.78 3.51 1.72
CA TRP A 101 -8.06 4.52 2.48
C TRP A 101 -7.90 5.80 1.66
N PRO A 102 -7.95 6.98 2.28
CA PRO A 102 -7.53 8.20 1.62
C PRO A 102 -6.05 8.10 1.24
N ALA A 103 -5.73 8.48 0.02
CA ALA A 103 -4.36 8.49 -0.50
C ALA A 103 -3.94 9.89 -0.92
N MET A 104 -2.68 10.06 -1.31
CA MET A 104 -2.17 11.32 -1.83
C MET A 104 -2.94 11.75 -3.08
N HIS A 105 -2.99 13.05 -3.33
CA HIS A 105 -3.63 13.65 -4.53
C HIS A 105 -5.13 13.34 -4.68
N GLY A 106 -5.82 13.07 -3.58
CA GLY A 106 -7.23 12.72 -3.61
C GLY A 106 -7.52 11.32 -4.16
N PHE A 107 -6.50 10.49 -4.30
CA PHE A 107 -6.67 9.10 -4.72
C PHE A 107 -7.26 8.27 -3.58
N ARG A 108 -7.77 7.09 -3.92
CA ARG A 108 -8.23 6.07 -2.99
C ARG A 108 -7.25 4.92 -3.01
N MET A 109 -6.97 4.31 -1.85
CA MET A 109 -6.00 3.22 -1.73
C MET A 109 -6.61 2.02 -1.04
N ARG A 110 -6.48 0.85 -1.66
CA ARG A 110 -6.77 -0.43 -1.01
C ARG A 110 -5.47 -1.13 -0.64
N VAL A 111 -5.44 -1.73 0.53
CA VAL A 111 -4.22 -2.32 1.11
C VAL A 111 -4.47 -3.78 1.47
N TRP A 112 -3.57 -4.64 1.08
CA TRP A 112 -3.57 -6.06 1.47
C TRP A 112 -2.35 -6.39 2.31
N LEU A 113 -2.51 -7.30 3.26
CA LEU A 113 -1.37 -8.00 3.83
C LEU A 113 -0.84 -8.97 2.79
N ALA A 114 0.46 -9.15 2.74
CA ALA A 114 1.10 -10.04 1.78
C ALA A 114 2.35 -10.68 2.39
N GLU A 115 2.80 -11.75 1.77
CA GLU A 115 4.11 -12.34 2.06
C GLU A 115 4.80 -12.68 0.74
N PRO A 116 6.15 -12.76 0.69
CA PRO A 116 6.83 -13.25 -0.50
C PRO A 116 6.35 -14.66 -0.86
N ALA A 117 6.09 -14.93 -2.15
CA ALA A 117 5.73 -16.27 -2.60
C ALA A 117 6.82 -17.29 -2.28
N LEU A 118 8.07 -16.87 -2.34
CA LEU A 118 9.21 -17.61 -1.82
C LEU A 118 9.64 -16.94 -0.51
N LEU A 119 9.35 -17.56 0.63
CA LEU A 119 9.73 -17.01 1.94
C LEU A 119 11.23 -16.81 2.01
N GLY A 120 11.64 -15.64 2.54
CA GLY A 120 13.04 -15.21 2.56
C GLY A 120 13.46 -14.35 1.38
N ASP A 121 12.61 -14.19 0.34
CA ASP A 121 12.85 -13.21 -0.72
C ASP A 121 12.83 -11.80 -0.11
N GLN A 122 13.93 -11.07 -0.31
CA GLN A 122 14.10 -9.71 0.25
C GLN A 122 13.59 -8.61 -0.69
N GLY A 123 13.22 -8.95 -1.91
CA GLY A 123 12.95 -7.98 -2.94
C GLY A 123 14.21 -7.30 -3.48
N ARG A 124 14.04 -6.40 -4.45
CA ARG A 124 15.12 -5.63 -5.07
C ARG A 124 14.73 -4.17 -5.17
N VAL A 125 15.67 -3.29 -4.86
CA VAL A 125 15.49 -1.85 -5.01
C VAL A 125 15.39 -1.51 -6.50
N GLY A 126 14.26 -0.92 -6.89
CA GLY A 126 14.05 -0.40 -8.24
C GLY A 126 14.32 1.10 -8.32
N ALA A 127 14.03 1.70 -9.48
CA ALA A 127 14.28 3.12 -9.74
C ALA A 127 13.47 4.07 -8.84
N ASP A 128 12.32 3.63 -8.36
CA ASP A 128 11.39 4.45 -7.59
C ASP A 128 11.77 4.57 -6.10
N HIS A 129 12.71 3.76 -5.63
CA HIS A 129 13.10 3.68 -4.24
C HIS A 129 14.59 3.86 -4.02
N LEU A 130 14.96 4.44 -2.88
CA LEU A 130 16.34 4.54 -2.40
C LEU A 130 16.76 3.26 -1.69
N SER A 131 15.83 2.64 -0.94
CA SER A 131 16.11 1.44 -0.16
C SER A 131 14.84 0.64 0.09
N LEU A 132 15.01 -0.63 0.35
CA LEU A 132 14.00 -1.51 0.94
C LEU A 132 14.54 -1.97 2.29
N GLU A 133 13.75 -1.77 3.34
CA GLU A 133 14.15 -2.12 4.70
C GLU A 133 13.11 -3.03 5.33
N TRP A 134 13.58 -4.18 5.84
CA TRP A 134 12.75 -5.08 6.63
C TRP A 134 12.85 -4.66 8.09
N VAL A 135 11.80 -4.03 8.59
CA VAL A 135 11.78 -3.42 9.92
C VAL A 135 11.03 -4.33 10.89
N SER A 136 11.62 -4.56 12.07
CA SER A 136 11.01 -5.39 13.12
C SER A 136 9.65 -4.81 13.55
N LEU A 137 8.68 -5.71 13.71
CA LEU A 137 7.38 -5.39 14.28
C LEU A 137 7.44 -5.18 15.79
N ASP A 138 8.51 -5.59 16.45
CA ASP A 138 8.71 -5.45 17.89
C ASP A 138 9.96 -4.62 18.23
N PRO A 139 9.84 -3.58 19.05
CA PRO A 139 8.57 -3.02 19.54
C PRO A 139 7.82 -2.26 18.43
N PRO A 140 6.47 -2.21 18.47
CA PRO A 140 5.66 -1.60 17.39
C PRO A 140 5.94 -0.11 17.20
N ASP A 141 6.40 0.59 18.22
CA ASP A 141 6.80 1.99 18.13
C ASP A 141 7.91 2.23 17.11
N ARG A 142 8.73 1.23 16.82
CA ARG A 142 9.80 1.34 15.82
C ARG A 142 9.22 1.68 14.45
N LEU A 143 8.14 1.00 14.05
CA LEU A 143 7.45 1.29 12.80
C LEU A 143 6.86 2.70 12.78
N ARG A 144 6.20 3.10 13.87
CA ARG A 144 5.55 4.42 13.96
C ARG A 144 6.53 5.57 13.91
N ARG A 145 7.78 5.37 14.30
CA ARG A 145 8.84 6.39 14.30
C ARG A 145 9.50 6.59 12.95
N LEU A 146 9.26 5.72 11.99
CA LEU A 146 9.80 5.90 10.65
C LEU A 146 9.13 7.11 9.98
N PRO A 147 9.85 7.83 9.10
CA PRO A 147 9.29 8.97 8.38
C PRO A 147 8.37 8.51 7.23
N TRP A 148 7.20 8.02 7.57
CA TRP A 148 6.21 7.61 6.59
C TRP A 148 5.64 8.77 5.80
N LEU A 149 5.22 8.53 4.56
CA LEU A 149 4.28 9.42 3.89
C LEU A 149 3.03 9.57 4.77
N GLU A 150 2.48 10.77 4.82
CA GLU A 150 1.35 11.10 5.70
C GLU A 150 0.16 10.15 5.48
N ALA A 151 -0.13 9.82 4.23
CA ALA A 151 -1.24 8.93 3.90
C ALA A 151 -1.06 7.49 4.42
N ASP A 152 0.17 7.04 4.64
CA ASP A 152 0.46 5.70 5.11
C ASP A 152 0.40 5.55 6.63
N LEU A 153 0.52 6.64 7.38
CA LEU A 153 0.51 6.61 8.85
C LEU A 153 -0.73 5.91 9.43
N PRO A 154 -1.96 6.26 9.03
CA PRO A 154 -3.14 5.57 9.55
C PRO A 154 -3.18 4.08 9.19
N VAL A 155 -2.63 3.74 8.03
CA VAL A 155 -2.53 2.34 7.57
C VAL A 155 -1.58 1.55 8.47
N ILE A 156 -0.43 2.13 8.82
CA ILE A 156 0.54 1.50 9.73
C ILE A 156 -0.06 1.31 11.12
N ASP A 157 -0.79 2.28 11.64
CA ASP A 157 -1.48 2.15 12.93
C ASP A 157 -2.50 1.01 12.91
N ALA A 158 -3.29 0.90 11.85
CA ALA A 158 -4.26 -0.17 11.68
C ALA A 158 -3.59 -1.54 11.52
N LEU A 159 -2.47 -1.60 10.82
CA LEU A 159 -1.68 -2.82 10.66
C LEU A 159 -1.19 -3.34 12.01
N VAL A 160 -0.58 -2.47 12.80
CA VAL A 160 -0.07 -2.82 14.14
C VAL A 160 -1.20 -3.35 15.01
N ALA A 161 -2.37 -2.68 15.00
CA ALA A 161 -3.54 -3.13 15.74
C ALA A 161 -4.07 -4.48 15.24
N ALA A 162 -4.14 -4.68 13.92
CA ALA A 162 -4.61 -5.93 13.31
C ALA A 162 -3.68 -7.12 13.66
N LEU A 163 -2.40 -6.87 13.85
CA LEU A 163 -1.43 -7.88 14.26
C LEU A 163 -1.42 -8.13 15.78
N GLY A 164 -2.27 -7.42 16.55
CA GLY A 164 -2.38 -7.57 18.01
C GLY A 164 -1.17 -7.03 18.78
N ARG A 165 -0.53 -5.99 18.27
CA ARG A 165 0.69 -5.42 18.85
C ARG A 165 0.51 -4.03 19.40
#